data_997e2525a0745c531def6b3ee5231993
#
_entry.id   997e2525a0745c531def6b3ee5231993
#
_cell.length_a   1.000
_cell.length_b   1.000
_cell.length_c   1.000
_cell.angle_alpha   90.00
_cell.angle_beta   90.00
_cell.angle_gamma   90.00
#
_symmetry.space_group_name_H-M   'P 1'
#
loop_
_entity.id
_entity.type
_entity.pdbx_description
1 polymer ?
#
loop_
_entity_poly.entity_id
_entity_poly.type
_entity_poly.pdbx_seq_one_letter_code
_entity_poly.pdbx_strand_id
1 'polypeptide(L)'
;MAAAGAFKSAVARAQDVQSAPFKAGAGRAEVVFADDIFPIDGFVAEHDLLAVRVLLLDDGEHRTAIAVVDLTSITDGTIASFKSILTEIADVSAENALVCASHTFSAPHVFPPDQMPAGTDAARNDAKAKAFEVALRQAAQAAVTAMRPARLGFGEGVSRVSVNRDVETPFGWWLGADDAGFTDPALGIVRLEADDGTPLAIVMNFAVQSSVMDGSERASGGKLISADLAGRAARFVEDHYGADTVALFLVGAAGDQAPYLQAARHVVDANGNVGREDIHETGFTILDLLGERLGQDVVRTADAISMDSATTLQTHRATIEVPGQGSSPKNRPVGPVASFAYEPAGSVDMPVALMRLGDVAIVGVQPELSASIGVTIKRGSPFAHTMVVTMVDGGAKYMADALAYDRYTYEARNSPFAKGAAEMAAAKIIDLLNALKSDND
;
A
#
# COMPACT_ATOMS: atom_id res chain seq x y z
N MET A 1 18.59 39.65 71.60
CA MET A 1 19.20 39.72 70.26
C MET A 1 18.94 38.38 69.61
N ALA A 2 17.95 38.37 68.70
CA ALA A 2 17.59 37.16 67.95
C ALA A 2 17.92 37.42 66.47
N ALA A 3 18.80 36.59 65.93
CA ALA A 3 19.17 36.66 64.48
C ALA A 3 18.21 35.83 63.68
N ALA A 4 17.49 36.48 62.74
CA ALA A 4 16.62 35.85 61.74
C ALA A 4 17.48 35.44 60.54
N GLY A 5 17.64 34.13 60.34
CA GLY A 5 18.24 33.56 59.14
C GLY A 5 17.24 33.47 57.99
N ALA A 6 17.48 34.19 56.90
CA ALA A 6 16.68 34.12 55.69
C ALA A 6 17.08 32.89 54.87
N PHE A 7 16.20 31.91 54.75
CA PHE A 7 16.30 30.84 53.77
C PHE A 7 15.89 31.37 52.37
N LYS A 8 16.87 31.51 51.48
CA LYS A 8 16.63 31.68 50.05
C LYS A 8 16.30 30.33 49.44
N SER A 9 15.01 30.11 49.11
CA SER A 9 14.56 29.00 48.30
C SER A 9 15.00 29.23 46.86
N ALA A 10 15.93 28.42 46.37
CA ALA A 10 16.28 28.35 44.95
C ALA A 10 15.23 27.51 44.24
N VAL A 11 14.30 28.16 43.56
CA VAL A 11 13.41 27.47 42.60
C VAL A 11 14.27 27.15 41.39
N ALA A 12 14.62 25.87 41.24
CA ALA A 12 15.17 25.35 39.99
C ALA A 12 14.08 25.48 38.92
N ARG A 13 14.29 26.37 37.97
CA ARG A 13 13.52 26.36 36.71
C ARG A 13 13.85 25.04 36.02
N ALA A 14 12.85 24.18 35.84
CA ALA A 14 12.90 23.13 34.87
C ALA A 14 13.17 23.83 33.52
N GLN A 15 14.27 23.50 32.89
CA GLN A 15 14.48 23.87 31.49
C GLN A 15 13.43 23.09 30.71
N ASP A 16 12.50 23.80 30.09
CA ASP A 16 11.69 23.26 29.05
C ASP A 16 12.66 22.68 27.99
N VAL A 17 12.79 21.38 27.95
CA VAL A 17 13.41 20.69 26.83
C VAL A 17 12.48 20.92 25.67
N GLN A 18 12.76 21.93 24.88
CA GLN A 18 12.03 22.21 23.64
C GLN A 18 12.26 20.97 22.76
N SER A 19 11.25 20.12 22.60
CA SER A 19 11.29 19.01 21.68
C SER A 19 11.68 19.54 20.29
N ALA A 20 12.54 18.84 19.58
CA ALA A 20 12.90 19.22 18.22
C ALA A 20 11.63 19.33 17.38
N PRO A 21 11.54 20.29 16.46
CA PRO A 21 10.35 20.45 15.63
C PRO A 21 10.17 19.22 14.73
N PHE A 22 8.93 18.73 14.61
CA PHE A 22 8.57 17.70 13.63
C PHE A 22 8.94 18.18 12.23
N LYS A 23 9.56 17.31 11.45
CA LYS A 23 9.99 17.58 10.07
C LYS A 23 9.45 16.53 9.13
N ALA A 24 9.17 16.95 7.91
CA ALA A 24 8.85 16.06 6.80
C ALA A 24 9.58 16.49 5.54
N GLY A 25 9.87 15.52 4.69
CA GLY A 25 10.39 15.75 3.36
C GLY A 25 9.93 14.63 2.43
N ALA A 26 9.57 14.96 1.21
CA ALA A 26 9.10 14.00 0.23
C ALA A 26 9.86 14.13 -1.08
N GLY A 27 10.02 13.02 -1.79
CA GLY A 27 10.69 12.98 -3.09
C GLY A 27 10.09 11.92 -4.00
N ARG A 28 10.14 12.20 -5.30
CA ARG A 28 9.68 11.30 -6.36
C ARG A 28 10.77 11.18 -7.43
N ALA A 29 10.90 9.98 -8.00
CA ALA A 29 11.70 9.76 -9.19
C ALA A 29 11.02 8.76 -10.12
N GLU A 30 11.16 8.96 -11.41
CA GLU A 30 10.65 8.07 -12.43
C GLU A 30 11.60 6.87 -12.61
N VAL A 31 11.02 5.70 -12.86
CA VAL A 31 11.76 4.49 -13.21
C VAL A 31 12.01 4.55 -14.71
N VAL A 32 13.29 4.66 -15.10
CA VAL A 32 13.68 4.77 -16.50
C VAL A 32 14.29 3.45 -16.96
N PHE A 33 13.64 2.80 -17.89
CA PHE A 33 14.16 1.61 -18.55
C PHE A 33 14.99 1.99 -19.79
N ALA A 34 16.01 1.17 -20.10
CA ALA A 34 16.74 1.33 -21.34
C ALA A 34 15.87 0.91 -22.54
N ASP A 35 16.02 1.59 -23.69
CA ASP A 35 15.19 1.35 -24.88
C ASP A 35 15.22 -0.10 -25.39
N ASP A 36 16.35 -0.81 -25.20
CA ASP A 36 16.55 -2.20 -25.62
C ASP A 36 16.02 -3.25 -24.64
N ILE A 37 15.38 -2.82 -23.53
CA ILE A 37 14.82 -3.75 -22.56
C ILE A 37 13.57 -4.47 -23.11
N PHE A 38 12.84 -3.83 -24.02
CA PHE A 38 11.60 -4.37 -24.58
C PHE A 38 11.84 -5.41 -25.70
N PRO A 39 10.97 -6.45 -25.82
CA PRO A 39 9.84 -6.76 -24.94
C PRO A 39 10.29 -7.41 -23.62
N ILE A 40 9.57 -7.16 -22.52
CA ILE A 40 9.86 -7.70 -21.19
C ILE A 40 8.58 -8.12 -20.48
N ASP A 41 8.52 -9.35 -19.98
CA ASP A 41 7.36 -9.91 -19.26
C ASP A 41 6.01 -9.74 -20.03
N GLY A 42 6.08 -9.72 -21.36
CA GLY A 42 4.94 -9.46 -22.27
C GLY A 42 4.64 -7.98 -22.51
N PHE A 43 5.34 -7.06 -21.86
CA PHE A 43 5.26 -5.62 -22.16
C PHE A 43 6.14 -5.27 -23.35
N VAL A 44 5.60 -4.47 -24.28
CA VAL A 44 6.27 -4.07 -25.52
C VAL A 44 6.67 -2.61 -25.56
N ALA A 45 6.11 -1.79 -24.70
CA ALA A 45 6.42 -0.37 -24.52
C ALA A 45 5.84 0.15 -23.19
N GLU A 46 6.11 1.42 -22.90
CA GLU A 46 5.46 2.17 -21.82
C GLU A 46 4.31 3.01 -22.35
N HIS A 47 3.20 3.02 -21.63
CA HIS A 47 2.14 4.00 -21.80
C HIS A 47 2.42 5.23 -20.95
N ASP A 48 2.75 4.99 -19.68
CA ASP A 48 3.18 6.02 -18.74
C ASP A 48 4.31 5.48 -17.84
N LEU A 49 5.07 6.40 -17.25
CA LEU A 49 6.25 6.05 -16.47
C LEU A 49 5.85 5.57 -15.08
N LEU A 50 6.47 4.48 -14.65
CA LEU A 50 6.47 4.04 -13.27
C LEU A 50 7.29 5.00 -12.41
N ALA A 51 6.99 5.09 -11.13
CA ALA A 51 7.70 5.96 -10.21
C ALA A 51 7.99 5.27 -8.87
N VAL A 52 8.97 5.81 -8.16
CA VAL A 52 9.20 5.58 -6.75
C VAL A 52 8.97 6.89 -6.00
N ARG A 53 8.22 6.82 -4.91
CA ARG A 53 7.90 7.96 -4.04
C ARG A 53 8.37 7.67 -2.63
N VAL A 54 9.03 8.61 -1.99
CA VAL A 54 9.55 8.48 -0.63
C VAL A 54 9.08 9.65 0.21
N LEU A 55 8.52 9.35 1.38
CA LEU A 55 8.20 10.29 2.45
C LEU A 55 9.11 9.99 3.63
N LEU A 56 9.80 11.00 4.14
CA LEU A 56 10.58 10.97 5.36
C LEU A 56 9.88 11.80 6.45
N LEU A 57 9.84 11.26 7.65
CA LEU A 57 9.28 11.91 8.84
C LEU A 57 10.32 11.83 9.97
N ASP A 58 10.44 12.92 10.77
CA ASP A 58 11.43 13.03 11.83
C ASP A 58 10.87 13.91 12.96
N ASP A 59 10.77 13.38 14.17
CA ASP A 59 10.31 14.13 15.36
C ASP A 59 11.48 14.55 16.28
N GLY A 60 12.71 14.31 15.82
CA GLY A 60 13.96 14.58 16.55
C GLY A 60 14.47 13.43 17.39
N GLU A 61 13.65 12.43 17.69
CA GLU A 61 14.03 11.19 18.37
C GLU A 61 13.97 10.00 17.40
N HIS A 62 12.97 9.98 16.53
CA HIS A 62 12.72 8.92 15.56
C HIS A 62 12.70 9.48 14.15
N ARG A 63 13.31 8.74 13.23
CA ARG A 63 13.17 9.00 11.78
C ARG A 63 12.59 7.78 11.10
N THR A 64 11.57 7.99 10.28
CA THR A 64 10.86 6.94 9.55
C THR A 64 10.77 7.25 8.07
N ALA A 65 10.57 6.22 7.26
CA ALA A 65 10.31 6.35 5.84
C ALA A 65 9.09 5.54 5.41
N ILE A 66 8.31 6.09 4.47
CA ILE A 66 7.34 5.37 3.67
C ILE A 66 7.80 5.47 2.22
N ALA A 67 8.13 4.34 1.60
CA ALA A 67 8.48 4.26 0.19
C ALA A 67 7.37 3.52 -0.56
N VAL A 68 6.83 4.13 -1.61
CA VAL A 68 5.86 3.49 -2.52
C VAL A 68 6.53 3.27 -3.86
N VAL A 69 6.47 2.03 -4.34
CA VAL A 69 7.12 1.58 -5.59
C VAL A 69 6.04 1.07 -6.53
N ASP A 70 6.04 1.54 -7.77
CA ASP A 70 5.08 1.12 -8.80
C ASP A 70 5.42 -0.29 -9.32
N LEU A 71 5.12 -1.29 -8.48
CA LEU A 71 5.22 -2.73 -8.74
C LEU A 71 3.94 -3.43 -8.29
N THR A 72 3.66 -4.60 -8.85
CA THR A 72 2.54 -5.44 -8.42
C THR A 72 2.76 -5.97 -7.01
N SER A 73 3.96 -6.46 -6.74
CA SER A 73 4.44 -6.92 -5.43
C SER A 73 5.95 -6.82 -5.39
N ILE A 74 6.52 -6.81 -4.19
CA ILE A 74 7.97 -6.70 -3.98
C ILE A 74 8.42 -7.92 -3.20
N THR A 75 9.46 -8.60 -3.68
CA THR A 75 10.01 -9.78 -3.01
C THR A 75 10.85 -9.40 -1.80
N ASP A 76 11.01 -10.32 -0.84
CA ASP A 76 11.76 -10.07 0.40
C ASP A 76 13.20 -9.60 0.16
N GLY A 77 13.88 -10.20 -0.84
CA GLY A 77 15.24 -9.79 -1.21
C GLY A 77 15.30 -8.36 -1.75
N THR A 78 14.32 -7.96 -2.56
CA THR A 78 14.20 -6.58 -3.06
C THR A 78 13.84 -5.60 -1.95
N ILE A 79 12.95 -5.99 -1.01
CA ILE A 79 12.64 -5.20 0.18
C ILE A 79 13.91 -4.93 1.01
N ALA A 80 14.73 -5.96 1.25
CA ALA A 80 15.98 -5.83 1.99
C ALA A 80 16.96 -4.84 1.31
N SER A 81 17.10 -4.93 -0.03
CA SER A 81 17.89 -3.97 -0.82
C SER A 81 17.35 -2.55 -0.68
N PHE A 82 16.04 -2.36 -0.82
CA PHE A 82 15.42 -1.03 -0.75
C PHE A 82 15.56 -0.40 0.65
N LYS A 83 15.36 -1.18 1.71
CA LYS A 83 15.59 -0.71 3.08
C LYS A 83 17.07 -0.34 3.33
N SER A 84 18.01 -1.10 2.76
CA SER A 84 19.44 -0.75 2.83
C SER A 84 19.74 0.59 2.15
N ILE A 85 19.12 0.87 0.99
CA ILE A 85 19.24 2.15 0.30
C ILE A 85 18.66 3.31 1.14
N LEU A 86 17.50 3.11 1.78
CA LEU A 86 16.90 4.12 2.66
C LEU A 86 17.78 4.38 3.89
N THR A 87 18.41 3.34 4.45
CA THR A 87 19.37 3.51 5.55
C THR A 87 20.60 4.30 5.10
N GLU A 88 21.17 3.96 3.95
CA GLU A 88 22.37 4.64 3.41
C GLU A 88 22.12 6.12 3.12
N ILE A 89 20.98 6.46 2.51
CA ILE A 89 20.74 7.81 1.98
C ILE A 89 20.00 8.70 2.98
N ALA A 90 19.04 8.15 3.73
CA ALA A 90 18.14 8.92 4.58
C ALA A 90 18.35 8.70 6.08
N ASP A 91 19.33 7.86 6.47
CA ASP A 91 19.60 7.52 7.87
C ASP A 91 18.34 6.97 8.59
N VAL A 92 17.59 6.11 7.90
CA VAL A 92 16.41 5.44 8.42
C VAL A 92 16.74 3.97 8.67
N SER A 93 16.56 3.49 9.89
CA SER A 93 16.77 2.06 10.18
C SER A 93 15.78 1.19 9.39
N ALA A 94 16.17 -0.04 9.05
CA ALA A 94 15.30 -0.97 8.31
C ALA A 94 13.96 -1.24 9.03
N GLU A 95 13.93 -1.15 10.35
CA GLU A 95 12.73 -1.32 11.18
C GLU A 95 11.77 -0.14 11.05
N ASN A 96 12.29 1.06 10.82
CA ASN A 96 11.54 2.30 10.68
C ASN A 96 11.15 2.61 9.23
N ALA A 97 11.49 1.75 8.27
CA ALA A 97 11.12 1.90 6.88
C ALA A 97 9.95 0.99 6.52
N LEU A 98 8.88 1.55 5.94
CA LEU A 98 7.81 0.83 5.27
C LEU A 98 8.04 0.91 3.76
N VAL A 99 8.17 -0.23 3.10
CA VAL A 99 8.27 -0.32 1.64
C VAL A 99 6.99 -0.95 1.11
N CYS A 100 6.22 -0.18 0.33
CA CYS A 100 4.90 -0.55 -0.14
C CYS A 100 4.90 -0.67 -1.67
N ALA A 101 4.24 -1.69 -2.21
CA ALA A 101 3.89 -1.70 -3.62
C ALA A 101 2.63 -0.83 -3.86
N SER A 102 2.59 -0.08 -4.98
CA SER A 102 1.36 0.56 -5.43
C SER A 102 0.35 -0.44 -6.01
N HIS A 103 0.81 -1.67 -6.15
CA HIS A 103 0.05 -2.83 -6.62
C HIS A 103 -0.46 -2.66 -8.07
N THR A 104 0.30 -1.94 -8.92
CA THR A 104 -0.01 -1.90 -10.35
C THR A 104 0.25 -3.26 -11.00
N PHE A 105 -0.75 -3.80 -11.71
CA PHE A 105 -0.64 -5.04 -12.47
C PHE A 105 -0.02 -4.83 -13.85
N SER A 106 0.26 -3.58 -14.21
CA SER A 106 0.85 -3.19 -15.49
C SER A 106 2.33 -2.82 -15.37
N ALA A 107 3.06 -3.50 -14.48
CA ALA A 107 4.50 -3.35 -14.29
C ALA A 107 5.23 -4.70 -14.43
N PRO A 108 6.48 -4.72 -14.92
CA PRO A 108 7.29 -5.92 -14.99
C PRO A 108 7.69 -6.40 -13.59
N HIS A 109 7.79 -7.72 -13.40
CA HIS A 109 8.22 -8.29 -12.13
C HIS A 109 9.73 -8.18 -11.96
N VAL A 110 10.16 -7.94 -10.71
CA VAL A 110 11.56 -7.96 -10.29
C VAL A 110 11.75 -9.13 -9.33
N PHE A 111 12.69 -10.02 -9.65
CA PHE A 111 12.97 -11.20 -8.83
C PHE A 111 14.39 -11.15 -8.28
N PRO A 112 14.63 -11.58 -7.03
CA PRO A 112 15.98 -11.85 -6.57
C PRO A 112 16.56 -13.05 -7.34
N PRO A 113 17.90 -13.14 -7.49
CA PRO A 113 18.54 -14.16 -8.33
C PRO A 113 18.15 -15.61 -8.00
N ASP A 114 17.89 -15.92 -6.72
CA ASP A 114 17.52 -17.23 -6.20
C ASP A 114 16.02 -17.57 -6.36
N GLN A 115 15.19 -16.60 -6.75
CA GLN A 115 13.74 -16.76 -6.90
C GLN A 115 13.25 -16.52 -8.34
N MET A 116 14.17 -16.39 -9.29
CA MET A 116 13.80 -16.19 -10.69
C MET A 116 13.05 -17.42 -11.25
N PRO A 117 11.88 -17.24 -11.88
CA PRO A 117 11.22 -18.30 -12.60
C PRO A 117 12.10 -18.88 -13.71
N ALA A 118 11.93 -20.17 -14.00
CA ALA A 118 12.65 -20.82 -15.09
C ALA A 118 12.35 -20.11 -16.43
N GLY A 119 13.39 -19.78 -17.18
CA GLY A 119 13.28 -19.06 -18.46
C GLY A 119 13.31 -17.54 -18.37
N THR A 120 13.40 -16.97 -17.14
CA THR A 120 13.62 -15.54 -16.97
C THR A 120 15.02 -15.14 -17.48
N ASP A 121 15.11 -14.10 -18.27
CA ASP A 121 16.39 -13.49 -18.69
C ASP A 121 17.00 -12.73 -17.50
N ALA A 122 18.09 -13.28 -16.96
CA ALA A 122 18.74 -12.75 -15.77
C ALA A 122 19.27 -11.32 -16.01
N ALA A 123 19.85 -11.04 -17.19
CA ALA A 123 20.41 -9.71 -17.48
C ALA A 123 19.30 -8.65 -17.56
N ARG A 124 18.15 -8.98 -18.14
CA ARG A 124 16.97 -8.10 -18.15
C ARG A 124 16.35 -7.93 -16.77
N ASN A 125 16.32 -9.00 -15.98
CA ASN A 125 15.86 -8.90 -14.59
C ASN A 125 16.74 -7.96 -13.76
N ASP A 126 18.07 -8.08 -13.89
CA ASP A 126 19.02 -7.21 -13.20
C ASP A 126 18.89 -5.74 -13.68
N ALA A 127 18.68 -5.53 -14.98
CA ALA A 127 18.43 -4.19 -15.52
C ALA A 127 17.16 -3.55 -14.95
N LYS A 128 16.06 -4.34 -14.80
CA LYS A 128 14.83 -3.89 -14.13
C LYS A 128 15.10 -3.51 -12.66
N ALA A 129 15.72 -4.42 -11.91
CA ALA A 129 16.04 -4.19 -10.49
C ALA A 129 16.85 -2.90 -10.34
N LYS A 130 17.87 -2.70 -11.19
CA LYS A 130 18.71 -1.52 -11.18
C LYS A 130 17.94 -0.23 -11.47
N ALA A 131 16.98 -0.25 -12.40
CA ALA A 131 16.15 0.92 -12.69
C ALA A 131 15.34 1.37 -11.47
N PHE A 132 14.71 0.43 -10.75
CA PHE A 132 14.01 0.72 -9.50
C PHE A 132 14.94 1.18 -8.38
N GLU A 133 16.12 0.59 -8.21
CA GLU A 133 17.10 1.04 -7.22
C GLU A 133 17.58 2.47 -7.48
N VAL A 134 17.84 2.83 -8.74
CA VAL A 134 18.24 4.18 -9.13
C VAL A 134 17.12 5.17 -8.82
N ALA A 135 15.88 4.85 -9.18
CA ALA A 135 14.73 5.69 -8.88
C ALA A 135 14.53 5.86 -7.36
N LEU A 136 14.68 4.78 -6.58
CA LEU A 136 14.58 4.87 -5.12
C LEU A 136 15.67 5.77 -4.51
N ARG A 137 16.94 5.66 -4.98
CA ARG A 137 18.02 6.52 -4.52
C ARG A 137 17.74 7.99 -4.83
N GLN A 138 17.26 8.28 -6.02
CA GLN A 138 16.90 9.65 -6.43
C GLN A 138 15.74 10.20 -5.61
N ALA A 139 14.67 9.42 -5.42
CA ALA A 139 13.51 9.81 -4.61
C ALA A 139 13.89 10.03 -3.13
N ALA A 140 14.71 9.14 -2.54
CA ALA A 140 15.19 9.28 -1.17
C ALA A 140 16.09 10.53 -1.01
N GLN A 141 17.01 10.78 -1.95
CA GLN A 141 17.85 11.97 -1.92
C GLN A 141 17.02 13.26 -2.06
N ALA A 142 16.00 13.27 -2.92
CA ALA A 142 15.08 14.39 -3.04
C ALA A 142 14.29 14.62 -1.74
N ALA A 143 13.82 13.54 -1.10
CA ALA A 143 13.13 13.61 0.18
C ALA A 143 14.04 14.18 1.29
N VAL A 144 15.31 13.74 1.37
CA VAL A 144 16.30 14.29 2.32
C VAL A 144 16.52 15.78 2.08
N THR A 145 16.65 16.20 0.83
CA THR A 145 16.86 17.61 0.46
C THR A 145 15.64 18.49 0.79
N ALA A 146 14.45 17.91 0.72
CA ALA A 146 13.19 18.60 0.99
C ALA A 146 12.82 18.65 2.50
N MET A 147 13.58 17.98 3.40
CA MET A 147 13.30 17.94 4.84
C MET A 147 13.23 19.34 5.45
N ARG A 148 12.10 19.66 6.07
CA ARG A 148 11.85 20.96 6.74
C ARG A 148 10.81 20.83 7.85
N PRO A 149 10.69 21.81 8.78
CA PRO A 149 9.61 21.83 9.75
C PRO A 149 8.26 21.71 9.08
N ALA A 150 7.39 20.88 9.65
CA ALA A 150 6.13 20.51 9.02
C ALA A 150 5.03 20.31 10.05
N ARG A 151 3.78 20.40 9.55
CA ARG A 151 2.55 20.04 10.26
C ARG A 151 1.91 18.87 9.57
N LEU A 152 1.15 18.09 10.33
CA LEU A 152 0.42 16.92 9.86
C LEU A 152 -1.06 17.06 10.19
N GLY A 153 -1.93 16.65 9.29
CA GLY A 153 -3.35 16.50 9.56
C GLY A 153 -3.93 15.25 8.90
N PHE A 154 -5.03 14.77 9.43
CA PHE A 154 -5.75 13.62 8.88
C PHE A 154 -7.18 14.01 8.50
N GLY A 155 -7.66 13.41 7.40
CA GLY A 155 -9.04 13.50 6.96
C GLY A 155 -9.53 12.17 6.40
N GLU A 156 -10.81 11.91 6.56
CA GLU A 156 -11.48 10.78 5.96
C GLU A 156 -12.54 11.26 4.98
N GLY A 157 -12.43 10.78 3.75
CA GLY A 157 -13.36 11.02 2.67
C GLY A 157 -14.01 9.72 2.20
N VAL A 158 -14.66 9.80 1.06
CA VAL A 158 -15.31 8.66 0.40
C VAL A 158 -14.97 8.68 -1.08
N SER A 159 -14.56 7.52 -1.61
CA SER A 159 -14.46 7.28 -3.05
C SER A 159 -15.28 6.03 -3.45
N ARG A 160 -15.72 6.00 -4.70
CA ARG A 160 -16.53 4.92 -5.26
C ARG A 160 -15.94 4.40 -6.58
N VAL A 161 -14.60 4.34 -6.65
CA VAL A 161 -13.89 3.81 -7.82
C VAL A 161 -13.58 2.31 -7.69
N SER A 162 -13.97 1.68 -6.56
CA SER A 162 -13.82 0.25 -6.32
C SER A 162 -15.17 -0.47 -6.33
N VAL A 163 -15.11 -1.76 -6.61
CA VAL A 163 -16.24 -2.70 -6.56
C VAL A 163 -15.75 -4.03 -5.98
N ASN A 164 -16.62 -4.77 -5.29
CA ASN A 164 -16.31 -6.16 -4.93
C ASN A 164 -16.17 -7.01 -6.20
N ARG A 165 -15.15 -7.86 -6.26
CA ARG A 165 -14.89 -8.64 -7.47
C ARG A 165 -15.37 -10.09 -7.41
N ASP A 166 -15.95 -10.54 -6.31
CA ASP A 166 -16.51 -11.87 -6.16
C ASP A 166 -17.96 -11.88 -6.66
N VAL A 167 -18.19 -12.50 -7.80
CA VAL A 167 -19.50 -12.62 -8.44
C VAL A 167 -20.03 -14.03 -8.33
N GLU A 168 -21.26 -14.18 -7.86
CA GLU A 168 -21.97 -15.47 -7.88
C GLU A 168 -22.41 -15.81 -9.30
N THR A 169 -22.04 -17.01 -9.76
CA THR A 169 -22.44 -17.56 -11.05
C THR A 169 -23.20 -18.89 -10.85
N PRO A 170 -23.90 -19.44 -11.85
CA PRO A 170 -24.53 -20.76 -11.73
C PRO A 170 -23.52 -21.89 -11.44
N PHE A 171 -22.23 -21.66 -11.59
CA PHE A 171 -21.16 -22.65 -11.42
C PHE A 171 -20.33 -22.45 -10.15
N GLY A 172 -20.64 -21.41 -9.35
CA GLY A 172 -19.89 -20.99 -8.16
C GLY A 172 -19.39 -19.54 -8.28
N TRP A 173 -18.59 -19.12 -7.34
CA TRP A 173 -18.07 -17.75 -7.26
C TRP A 173 -16.83 -17.56 -8.15
N TRP A 174 -16.78 -16.47 -8.86
CA TRP A 174 -15.66 -16.11 -9.74
C TRP A 174 -15.41 -14.61 -9.80
N LEU A 175 -14.27 -14.24 -10.38
CA LEU A 175 -13.87 -12.85 -10.59
C LEU A 175 -14.83 -12.12 -11.52
N GLY A 176 -15.17 -10.87 -11.17
CA GLY A 176 -16.06 -10.01 -11.95
C GLY A 176 -16.22 -8.65 -11.27
N ALA A 177 -17.45 -8.12 -11.27
CA ALA A 177 -17.82 -6.89 -10.57
C ALA A 177 -19.22 -7.08 -9.96
N ASP A 178 -19.31 -7.04 -8.64
CA ASP A 178 -20.55 -7.19 -7.87
C ASP A 178 -20.87 -5.90 -7.12
N ASP A 179 -21.81 -5.12 -7.64
CA ASP A 179 -22.29 -3.88 -7.03
C ASP A 179 -22.99 -4.10 -5.67
N ALA A 180 -23.48 -5.31 -5.41
CA ALA A 180 -24.12 -5.69 -4.14
C ALA A 180 -23.11 -6.26 -3.13
N GLY A 181 -21.88 -6.57 -3.56
CA GLY A 181 -20.82 -7.10 -2.72
C GLY A 181 -20.29 -6.05 -1.73
N PHE A 182 -19.67 -6.53 -0.66
CA PHE A 182 -19.11 -5.64 0.35
C PHE A 182 -17.94 -4.83 -0.21
N THR A 183 -17.96 -3.51 0.00
CA THR A 183 -16.85 -2.58 -0.31
C THR A 183 -16.55 -1.71 0.90
N ASP A 184 -15.31 -1.22 0.98
CA ASP A 184 -14.90 -0.18 1.92
C ASP A 184 -14.65 1.13 1.16
N PRO A 185 -15.62 2.05 1.13
CA PRO A 185 -15.48 3.30 0.41
C PRO A 185 -14.67 4.36 1.14
N ALA A 186 -14.19 4.08 2.37
CA ALA A 186 -13.45 5.04 3.17
C ALA A 186 -12.09 5.35 2.53
N LEU A 187 -11.83 6.65 2.31
CA LEU A 187 -10.60 7.21 1.77
C LEU A 187 -9.88 7.95 2.89
N GLY A 188 -8.83 7.35 3.45
CA GLY A 188 -8.00 7.97 4.48
C GLY A 188 -6.91 8.84 3.86
N ILE A 189 -6.76 10.08 4.33
CA ILE A 189 -5.77 11.03 3.84
C ILE A 189 -4.94 11.58 5.00
N VAL A 190 -3.60 11.47 4.89
CA VAL A 190 -2.66 12.25 5.68
C VAL A 190 -2.12 13.36 4.81
N ARG A 191 -2.29 14.61 5.24
CA ARG A 191 -1.69 15.78 4.63
C ARG A 191 -0.52 16.26 5.46
N LEU A 192 0.60 16.53 4.78
CA LEU A 192 1.77 17.17 5.37
C LEU A 192 2.01 18.49 4.63
N GLU A 193 2.24 19.53 5.40
CA GLU A 193 2.57 20.85 4.86
C GLU A 193 3.68 21.51 5.69
N ALA A 194 4.45 22.38 5.06
CA ALA A 194 5.41 23.21 5.76
C ALA A 194 4.70 24.28 6.62
N ASP A 195 5.44 24.92 7.52
CA ASP A 195 4.89 25.96 8.42
C ASP A 195 4.27 27.13 7.67
N ASP A 196 4.70 27.40 6.45
CA ASP A 196 4.13 28.43 5.57
C ASP A 196 2.85 28.01 4.84
N GLY A 197 2.39 26.79 5.05
CA GLY A 197 1.20 26.20 4.42
C GLY A 197 1.46 25.55 3.06
N THR A 198 2.71 25.47 2.61
CA THR A 198 3.05 24.78 1.36
C THR A 198 2.86 23.26 1.52
N PRO A 199 2.02 22.61 0.70
CA PRO A 199 1.87 21.14 0.74
C PRO A 199 3.20 20.44 0.42
N LEU A 200 3.57 19.45 1.22
CA LEU A 200 4.77 18.63 1.06
C LEU A 200 4.43 17.24 0.53
N ALA A 201 3.46 16.62 1.15
CA ALA A 201 3.01 15.28 0.77
C ALA A 201 1.54 15.06 1.08
N ILE A 202 0.90 14.25 0.23
CA ILE A 202 -0.44 13.69 0.44
C ILE A 202 -0.31 12.17 0.44
N VAL A 203 -0.56 11.54 1.58
CA VAL A 203 -0.64 10.09 1.69
C VAL A 203 -2.09 9.69 1.61
N MET A 204 -2.46 8.89 0.64
CA MET A 204 -3.82 8.40 0.43
C MET A 204 -3.88 6.88 0.64
N ASN A 205 -4.86 6.40 1.41
CA ASN A 205 -5.12 4.99 1.65
C ASN A 205 -6.54 4.65 1.20
N PHE A 206 -6.66 3.73 0.25
CA PHE A 206 -7.95 3.33 -0.30
C PHE A 206 -7.96 1.85 -0.68
N ALA A 207 -9.10 1.17 -0.44
CA ALA A 207 -9.27 -0.26 -0.69
C ALA A 207 -9.61 -0.52 -2.17
N VAL A 208 -8.60 -0.50 -3.04
CA VAL A 208 -8.71 -0.86 -4.46
C VAL A 208 -7.37 -1.37 -4.98
N GLN A 209 -7.40 -2.41 -5.79
CA GLN A 209 -6.24 -2.84 -6.58
C GLN A 209 -5.99 -1.87 -7.74
N SER A 210 -4.73 -1.60 -8.07
CA SER A 210 -4.34 -0.80 -9.23
C SER A 210 -4.30 -1.69 -10.48
N SER A 211 -5.47 -2.05 -11.00
CA SER A 211 -5.65 -3.14 -11.98
C SER A 211 -6.68 -2.82 -13.09
N VAL A 212 -6.81 -1.55 -13.48
CA VAL A 212 -7.70 -1.16 -14.60
C VAL A 212 -7.24 -1.82 -15.89
N MET A 213 -5.93 -1.85 -16.14
CA MET A 213 -5.32 -2.43 -17.34
C MET A 213 -4.84 -3.88 -17.14
N ASP A 214 -5.13 -4.52 -15.98
CA ASP A 214 -4.70 -5.90 -15.73
C ASP A 214 -5.17 -6.85 -16.84
N GLY A 215 -4.21 -7.54 -17.46
CA GLY A 215 -4.46 -8.51 -18.51
C GLY A 215 -4.91 -7.93 -19.84
N SER A 216 -5.01 -6.59 -19.97
CA SER A 216 -5.30 -5.95 -21.25
C SER A 216 -4.05 -5.91 -22.13
N GLU A 217 -4.24 -6.18 -23.42
CA GLU A 217 -3.21 -6.11 -24.45
C GLU A 217 -3.59 -5.08 -25.51
N ARG A 218 -2.61 -4.60 -26.24
CA ARG A 218 -2.87 -3.78 -27.42
C ARG A 218 -3.63 -4.60 -28.49
N ALA A 219 -4.46 -3.95 -29.27
CA ALA A 219 -5.10 -4.60 -30.43
C ALA A 219 -4.08 -5.22 -31.40
N SER A 220 -2.86 -4.68 -31.45
CA SER A 220 -1.72 -5.22 -32.22
C SER A 220 -0.89 -6.28 -31.46
N GLY A 221 -1.29 -6.65 -30.25
CA GLY A 221 -0.60 -7.57 -29.35
C GLY A 221 0.42 -6.91 -28.44
N GLY A 222 0.67 -7.55 -27.30
CA GLY A 222 1.59 -7.10 -26.25
C GLY A 222 0.97 -6.07 -25.30
N LYS A 223 1.49 -6.06 -24.06
CA LYS A 223 1.02 -5.17 -22.98
C LYS A 223 1.78 -3.84 -23.00
N LEU A 224 1.21 -2.85 -22.33
CA LEU A 224 1.89 -1.57 -22.05
C LEU A 224 2.13 -1.42 -20.56
N ILE A 225 3.33 -0.95 -20.20
CA ILE A 225 3.65 -0.58 -18.81
C ILE A 225 2.86 0.67 -18.43
N SER A 226 2.28 0.65 -17.22
CA SER A 226 1.56 1.77 -16.64
C SER A 226 1.58 1.70 -15.11
N ALA A 227 1.65 2.85 -14.44
CA ALA A 227 1.44 2.96 -13.01
C ALA A 227 -0.04 2.77 -12.61
N ASP A 228 -0.92 2.57 -13.60
CA ASP A 228 -2.35 2.26 -13.48
C ASP A 228 -3.08 3.25 -12.53
N LEU A 229 -4.17 2.83 -11.91
CA LEU A 229 -5.06 3.68 -11.10
C LEU A 229 -4.32 4.45 -9.98
N ALA A 230 -3.42 3.78 -9.26
CA ALA A 230 -2.64 4.39 -8.19
C ALA A 230 -1.76 5.52 -8.70
N GLY A 231 -1.02 5.29 -9.80
CA GLY A 231 -0.15 6.29 -10.40
C GLY A 231 -0.94 7.44 -11.03
N ARG A 232 -2.07 7.15 -11.69
CA ARG A 232 -2.90 8.20 -12.29
C ARG A 232 -3.53 9.12 -11.25
N ALA A 233 -4.03 8.55 -10.14
CA ALA A 233 -4.56 9.33 -9.03
C ALA A 233 -3.45 10.16 -8.33
N ALA A 234 -2.27 9.57 -8.10
CA ALA A 234 -1.14 10.28 -7.52
C ALA A 234 -0.71 11.48 -8.37
N ARG A 235 -0.57 11.30 -9.68
CA ARG A 235 -0.24 12.41 -10.61
C ARG A 235 -1.28 13.51 -10.60
N PHE A 236 -2.58 13.16 -10.59
CA PHE A 236 -3.63 14.17 -10.50
C PHE A 236 -3.49 15.05 -9.26
N VAL A 237 -3.17 14.44 -8.11
CA VAL A 237 -2.96 15.16 -6.84
C VAL A 237 -1.69 16.02 -6.91
N GLU A 238 -0.59 15.46 -7.44
CA GLU A 238 0.69 16.17 -7.64
C GLU A 238 0.51 17.38 -8.58
N ASP A 239 -0.22 17.22 -9.68
CA ASP A 239 -0.51 18.30 -10.63
C ASP A 239 -1.38 19.39 -10.00
N HIS A 240 -2.32 19.03 -9.11
CA HIS A 240 -3.20 19.97 -8.43
C HIS A 240 -2.45 20.86 -7.42
N TYR A 241 -1.57 20.28 -6.58
CA TYR A 241 -0.85 21.01 -5.55
C TYR A 241 0.49 21.60 -6.03
N GLY A 242 0.99 21.16 -7.17
CA GLY A 242 2.24 21.62 -7.78
C GLY A 242 3.40 20.64 -7.62
N ALA A 243 4.46 20.90 -8.38
CA ALA A 243 5.58 19.97 -8.61
C ALA A 243 6.37 19.57 -7.34
N ASP A 244 6.26 20.37 -6.27
CA ASP A 244 6.97 20.11 -5.00
C ASP A 244 6.18 19.20 -4.05
N THR A 245 4.92 18.88 -4.39
CA THR A 245 4.07 17.96 -3.61
C THR A 245 4.20 16.55 -4.13
N VAL A 246 4.39 15.59 -3.23
CA VAL A 246 4.46 14.16 -3.57
C VAL A 246 3.22 13.44 -3.04
N ALA A 247 2.53 12.70 -3.91
CA ALA A 247 1.34 11.93 -3.54
C ALA A 247 1.67 10.43 -3.46
N LEU A 248 1.47 9.82 -2.29
CA LEU A 248 1.75 8.41 -2.04
C LEU A 248 0.43 7.64 -1.96
N PHE A 249 0.26 6.62 -2.80
CA PHE A 249 -0.90 5.73 -2.74
C PHE A 249 -0.55 4.46 -1.96
N LEU A 250 -1.20 4.28 -0.81
CA LEU A 250 -1.11 3.09 0.02
C LEU A 250 -2.35 2.22 -0.21
N VAL A 251 -2.14 1.03 -0.76
CA VAL A 251 -3.24 0.09 -1.05
C VAL A 251 -3.90 -0.35 0.24
N GLY A 252 -5.20 -0.17 0.34
CA GLY A 252 -5.99 -0.63 1.48
C GLY A 252 -6.22 -2.15 1.48
N ALA A 253 -7.16 -2.61 2.31
CA ALA A 253 -7.61 -4.00 2.30
C ALA A 253 -8.42 -4.27 1.01
N ALA A 254 -7.72 -4.64 -0.05
CA ALA A 254 -8.24 -4.73 -1.40
C ALA A 254 -8.21 -6.15 -2.00
N GLY A 255 -8.08 -7.19 -1.17
CA GLY A 255 -8.00 -8.57 -1.65
C GLY A 255 -9.19 -8.99 -2.52
N ASP A 256 -10.38 -8.54 -2.16
CA ASP A 256 -11.64 -8.76 -2.85
C ASP A 256 -12.17 -7.51 -3.59
N GLN A 257 -11.31 -6.49 -3.82
CA GLN A 257 -11.73 -5.22 -4.43
C GLN A 257 -10.97 -4.98 -5.75
N ALA A 258 -11.73 -4.70 -6.81
CA ALA A 258 -11.21 -4.30 -8.10
C ALA A 258 -11.61 -2.85 -8.43
N PRO A 259 -10.95 -2.20 -9.41
CA PRO A 259 -11.49 -0.98 -10.02
C PRO A 259 -12.92 -1.22 -10.55
N TYR A 260 -13.78 -0.21 -10.40
CA TYR A 260 -15.19 -0.29 -10.80
C TYR A 260 -15.36 -0.70 -12.28
N LEU A 261 -14.42 -0.32 -13.13
CA LEU A 261 -14.31 -0.74 -14.52
C LEU A 261 -12.89 -1.21 -14.82
N GLN A 262 -12.76 -2.26 -15.61
CA GLN A 262 -11.48 -2.80 -16.09
C GLN A 262 -11.49 -2.92 -17.61
N ALA A 263 -10.31 -2.75 -18.23
CA ALA A 263 -10.13 -2.90 -19.67
C ALA A 263 -10.34 -4.34 -20.14
N ALA A 264 -9.81 -5.30 -19.38
CA ALA A 264 -9.97 -6.74 -19.64
C ALA A 264 -10.80 -7.38 -18.53
N ARG A 265 -12.12 -7.37 -18.69
CA ARG A 265 -13.06 -7.89 -17.68
C ARG A 265 -13.18 -9.41 -17.74
N HIS A 266 -13.32 -10.03 -16.59
CA HIS A 266 -13.63 -11.46 -16.50
C HIS A 266 -15.05 -11.76 -16.94
N VAL A 267 -15.22 -12.86 -17.67
CA VAL A 267 -16.52 -13.37 -18.13
C VAL A 267 -16.61 -14.87 -17.89
N VAL A 268 -17.81 -15.35 -17.60
CA VAL A 268 -18.13 -16.78 -17.52
C VAL A 268 -19.26 -17.06 -18.51
N ASP A 269 -19.04 -17.98 -19.45
CA ASP A 269 -20.04 -18.33 -20.46
C ASP A 269 -21.15 -19.23 -19.90
N ALA A 270 -22.16 -19.53 -20.72
CA ALA A 270 -23.28 -20.37 -20.34
C ALA A 270 -22.90 -21.84 -20.01
N ASN A 271 -21.67 -22.26 -20.32
CA ASN A 271 -21.15 -23.58 -20.05
C ASN A 271 -20.17 -23.59 -18.85
N GLY A 272 -19.94 -22.42 -18.22
CA GLY A 272 -19.00 -22.28 -17.10
C GLY A 272 -17.55 -22.07 -17.53
N ASN A 273 -17.27 -21.88 -18.82
CA ASN A 273 -15.93 -21.54 -19.26
C ASN A 273 -15.61 -20.07 -18.92
N VAL A 274 -14.40 -19.85 -18.45
CA VAL A 274 -13.92 -18.50 -18.11
C VAL A 274 -13.10 -17.90 -19.25
N GLY A 275 -13.20 -16.59 -19.39
CA GLY A 275 -12.44 -15.82 -20.35
C GLY A 275 -12.29 -14.36 -19.90
N ARG A 276 -11.72 -13.56 -20.77
CA ARG A 276 -11.70 -12.10 -20.62
C ARG A 276 -12.21 -11.44 -21.90
N GLU A 277 -12.99 -10.37 -21.74
CA GLU A 277 -13.34 -9.45 -22.82
C GLU A 277 -12.49 -8.21 -22.66
N ASP A 278 -11.64 -7.94 -23.66
CA ASP A 278 -10.65 -6.87 -23.66
C ASP A 278 -11.05 -5.76 -24.63
N ILE A 279 -11.10 -4.51 -24.14
CA ILE A 279 -11.31 -3.30 -24.96
C ILE A 279 -10.00 -2.66 -25.39
N HIS A 280 -8.89 -3.30 -25.12
CA HIS A 280 -7.54 -2.92 -25.54
C HIS A 280 -7.15 -1.51 -25.06
N GLU A 281 -6.43 -0.75 -25.87
CA GLU A 281 -5.93 0.59 -25.54
C GLU A 281 -7.04 1.58 -25.14
N THR A 282 -8.29 1.32 -25.50
CA THR A 282 -9.43 2.14 -25.04
C THR A 282 -9.59 2.11 -23.52
N GLY A 283 -9.07 1.07 -22.87
CA GLY A 283 -9.01 0.94 -21.42
C GLY A 283 -8.27 2.08 -20.72
N PHE A 284 -7.30 2.72 -21.37
CA PHE A 284 -6.60 3.89 -20.81
C PHE A 284 -7.52 5.09 -20.61
N THR A 285 -8.58 5.24 -21.42
CA THR A 285 -9.61 6.27 -21.16
C THR A 285 -10.37 5.98 -19.87
N ILE A 286 -10.67 4.70 -19.57
CA ILE A 286 -11.29 4.29 -18.30
C ILE A 286 -10.33 4.58 -17.14
N LEU A 287 -9.05 4.24 -17.30
CA LEU A 287 -8.00 4.50 -16.33
C LEU A 287 -7.92 5.99 -15.99
N ASP A 288 -7.88 6.86 -16.99
CA ASP A 288 -7.86 8.31 -16.80
C ASP A 288 -9.06 8.79 -16.00
N LEU A 289 -10.28 8.38 -16.38
CA LEU A 289 -11.51 8.81 -15.71
C LEU A 289 -11.59 8.33 -14.26
N LEU A 290 -11.21 7.09 -13.98
CA LEU A 290 -11.21 6.55 -12.61
C LEU A 290 -10.11 7.16 -11.76
N GLY A 291 -8.90 7.32 -12.31
CA GLY A 291 -7.77 7.94 -11.62
C GLY A 291 -8.02 9.41 -11.30
N GLU A 292 -8.57 10.19 -12.24
CA GLU A 292 -8.99 11.57 -11.99
C GLU A 292 -10.11 11.65 -10.96
N ARG A 293 -11.09 10.75 -11.02
CA ARG A 293 -12.17 10.69 -10.02
C ARG A 293 -11.62 10.46 -8.62
N LEU A 294 -10.71 9.48 -8.46
CA LEU A 294 -10.06 9.22 -7.18
C LEU A 294 -9.22 10.42 -6.73
N GLY A 295 -8.43 11.01 -7.64
CA GLY A 295 -7.63 12.20 -7.36
C GLY A 295 -8.49 13.40 -6.89
N GLN A 296 -9.65 13.63 -7.51
CA GLN A 296 -10.60 14.68 -7.08
C GLN A 296 -11.17 14.40 -5.68
N ASP A 297 -11.48 13.13 -5.36
CA ASP A 297 -11.94 12.74 -4.03
C ASP A 297 -10.85 12.97 -2.97
N VAL A 298 -9.57 12.68 -3.33
CA VAL A 298 -8.39 12.96 -2.48
C VAL A 298 -8.23 14.46 -2.24
N VAL A 299 -8.21 15.28 -3.29
CA VAL A 299 -8.04 16.75 -3.18
C VAL A 299 -9.14 17.35 -2.32
N ARG A 300 -10.40 17.01 -2.61
CA ARG A 300 -11.55 17.50 -1.80
C ARG A 300 -11.42 17.16 -0.32
N THR A 301 -10.94 15.95 0.00
CA THR A 301 -10.74 15.52 1.38
C THR A 301 -9.56 16.25 2.00
N ALA A 302 -8.42 16.33 1.30
CA ALA A 302 -7.19 16.96 1.78
C ALA A 302 -7.36 18.47 2.05
N ASP A 303 -8.15 19.19 1.24
CA ASP A 303 -8.39 20.61 1.40
C ASP A 303 -9.25 20.94 2.64
N ALA A 304 -10.00 19.96 3.15
CA ALA A 304 -10.83 20.10 4.36
C ALA A 304 -10.06 19.75 5.66
N ILE A 305 -8.80 19.29 5.58
CA ILE A 305 -8.03 18.84 6.74
C ILE A 305 -7.55 20.03 7.58
N SER A 306 -7.79 19.93 8.90
CA SER A 306 -7.14 20.80 9.88
C SER A 306 -5.75 20.25 10.22
N MET A 307 -4.76 21.13 10.35
CA MET A 307 -3.36 20.77 10.57
C MET A 307 -2.96 20.91 12.04
N ASP A 308 -2.27 19.90 12.56
CA ASP A 308 -1.70 19.87 13.91
C ASP A 308 -0.19 20.13 13.90
N SER A 309 0.33 20.77 14.94
CA SER A 309 1.74 21.15 15.04
C SER A 309 2.61 20.17 15.81
N ALA A 310 2.03 19.29 16.62
CA ALA A 310 2.76 18.30 17.42
C ALA A 310 2.43 16.89 16.91
N THR A 311 3.47 16.09 16.66
CA THR A 311 3.28 14.72 16.16
C THR A 311 4.26 13.78 16.84
N THR A 312 3.74 12.78 17.54
CA THR A 312 4.51 11.65 18.05
C THR A 312 4.72 10.66 16.91
N LEU A 313 5.96 10.24 16.70
CA LEU A 313 6.35 9.27 15.71
C LEU A 313 6.83 7.98 16.37
N GLN A 314 6.20 6.87 16.06
CA GLN A 314 6.61 5.55 16.57
C GLN A 314 6.43 4.49 15.50
N THR A 315 7.31 3.51 15.51
CA THR A 315 7.20 2.29 14.71
C THR A 315 7.28 1.07 15.63
N HIS A 316 6.49 0.06 15.32
CA HIS A 316 6.54 -1.22 16.03
C HIS A 316 6.42 -2.36 15.00
N ARG A 317 7.23 -3.40 15.19
CA ARG A 317 7.22 -4.61 14.37
C ARG A 317 6.80 -5.80 15.19
N ALA A 318 5.92 -6.62 14.65
CA ALA A 318 5.49 -7.87 15.27
C ALA A 318 5.33 -8.96 14.22
N THR A 319 5.28 -10.20 14.67
CA THR A 319 4.91 -11.35 13.84
C THR A 319 3.71 -12.03 14.48
N ILE A 320 2.67 -12.26 13.71
CA ILE A 320 1.46 -12.96 14.13
C ILE A 320 1.46 -14.35 13.52
N GLU A 321 1.47 -15.36 14.37
CA GLU A 321 1.27 -16.73 13.94
C GLU A 321 -0.21 -17.02 13.72
N VAL A 322 -0.58 -17.53 12.54
CA VAL A 322 -1.95 -17.86 12.13
C VAL A 322 -2.01 -19.23 11.47
N PRO A 323 -3.16 -19.90 11.46
CA PRO A 323 -3.33 -21.17 10.76
C PRO A 323 -3.06 -21.06 9.26
N GLY A 324 -2.31 -21.99 8.71
CA GLY A 324 -1.99 -22.07 7.29
C GLY A 324 -2.78 -23.11 6.54
N GLN A 325 -2.79 -23.00 5.22
CA GLN A 325 -3.26 -24.06 4.32
C GLN A 325 -2.28 -24.32 3.21
N GLY A 326 -2.28 -25.54 2.71
CA GLY A 326 -1.49 -25.96 1.56
C GLY A 326 -1.95 -25.23 0.30
N SER A 327 -0.99 -24.63 -0.39
CA SER A 327 -1.22 -23.91 -1.65
C SER A 327 -0.50 -24.66 -2.75
N SER A 328 -1.23 -25.47 -3.54
CA SER A 328 -0.67 -26.10 -4.73
C SER A 328 -1.08 -25.33 -5.99
N PRO A 329 -0.16 -24.61 -6.64
CA PRO A 329 -0.46 -23.91 -7.89
C PRO A 329 -0.94 -24.85 -9.01
N LYS A 330 -0.55 -26.14 -8.95
CA LYS A 330 -0.85 -27.14 -10.00
C LYS A 330 -2.28 -27.67 -9.97
N ASN A 331 -2.99 -27.55 -8.85
CA ASN A 331 -4.33 -28.14 -8.65
C ASN A 331 -5.42 -27.08 -8.46
N ARG A 332 -5.13 -25.80 -8.76
CA ARG A 332 -6.13 -24.73 -8.61
C ARG A 332 -7.06 -24.70 -9.81
N PRO A 333 -8.38 -24.79 -9.61
CA PRO A 333 -9.34 -24.58 -10.69
C PRO A 333 -9.18 -23.16 -11.25
N VAL A 334 -9.09 -23.05 -12.57
CA VAL A 334 -9.12 -21.78 -13.28
C VAL A 334 -10.56 -21.52 -13.68
N GLY A 335 -11.40 -21.15 -12.72
CA GLY A 335 -12.82 -20.90 -12.94
C GLY A 335 -13.65 -21.06 -11.66
N PRO A 336 -14.98 -20.81 -11.74
CA PRO A 336 -15.88 -21.05 -10.63
C PRO A 336 -15.97 -22.55 -10.31
N VAL A 337 -16.20 -22.88 -9.04
CA VAL A 337 -16.38 -24.25 -8.57
C VAL A 337 -17.51 -24.33 -7.56
N ALA A 338 -18.25 -25.45 -7.59
CA ALA A 338 -19.32 -25.72 -6.62
C ALA A 338 -18.78 -26.29 -5.29
N SER A 339 -17.53 -26.75 -5.27
CA SER A 339 -16.87 -27.26 -4.06
C SER A 339 -15.35 -27.19 -4.22
N PHE A 340 -14.65 -27.03 -3.10
CA PHE A 340 -13.19 -27.05 -3.05
C PHE A 340 -12.73 -27.62 -1.72
N ALA A 341 -11.74 -28.53 -1.75
CA ALA A 341 -11.15 -29.08 -0.55
C ALA A 341 -9.88 -28.30 -0.20
N TYR A 342 -9.92 -27.61 0.93
CA TYR A 342 -8.75 -26.93 1.48
C TYR A 342 -7.90 -27.94 2.25
N GLU A 343 -6.60 -27.92 2.03
CA GLU A 343 -5.65 -28.79 2.72
C GLU A 343 -5.02 -28.00 3.89
N PRO A 344 -5.27 -28.39 5.15
CA PRO A 344 -4.63 -27.74 6.28
C PRO A 344 -3.10 -27.89 6.19
N ALA A 345 -2.38 -26.82 6.46
CA ALA A 345 -0.93 -26.82 6.68
C ALA A 345 -0.64 -26.35 8.11
N GLY A 346 0.62 -26.37 8.51
CA GLY A 346 1.02 -25.82 9.82
C GLY A 346 0.71 -24.33 9.95
N SER A 347 1.25 -23.70 10.98
CA SER A 347 1.15 -22.25 11.17
C SER A 347 1.95 -21.50 10.10
N VAL A 348 1.52 -20.29 9.80
CA VAL A 348 2.20 -19.33 8.95
C VAL A 348 2.45 -18.05 9.72
N ASP A 349 3.67 -17.54 9.67
CA ASP A 349 4.04 -16.26 10.24
C ASP A 349 3.59 -15.13 9.32
N MET A 350 2.86 -14.16 9.89
CA MET A 350 2.44 -12.93 9.22
C MET A 350 3.14 -11.73 9.88
N PRO A 351 4.13 -11.14 9.22
CA PRO A 351 4.73 -9.89 9.70
C PRO A 351 3.73 -8.74 9.69
N VAL A 352 3.77 -7.93 10.75
CA VAL A 352 2.96 -6.72 10.91
C VAL A 352 3.88 -5.54 11.23
N ALA A 353 3.66 -4.44 10.54
CA ALA A 353 4.30 -3.18 10.81
C ALA A 353 3.27 -2.17 11.30
N LEU A 354 3.51 -1.55 12.43
CA LEU A 354 2.68 -0.46 12.94
C LEU A 354 3.49 0.83 12.92
N MET A 355 2.86 1.92 12.47
CA MET A 355 3.42 3.26 12.54
C MET A 355 2.38 4.19 13.16
N ARG A 356 2.78 4.92 14.20
CA ARG A 356 1.96 5.97 14.82
C ARG A 356 2.43 7.33 14.34
N LEU A 357 1.49 8.16 13.92
CA LEU A 357 1.68 9.57 13.53
C LEU A 357 0.69 10.41 14.33
N GLY A 358 1.05 10.76 15.58
CA GLY A 358 0.10 11.41 16.50
C GLY A 358 -1.11 10.50 16.80
N ASP A 359 -2.30 10.92 16.40
CA ASP A 359 -3.55 10.16 16.54
C ASP A 359 -3.88 9.26 15.33
N VAL A 360 -2.99 9.17 14.36
CA VAL A 360 -3.13 8.29 13.20
C VAL A 360 -2.29 7.03 13.40
N ALA A 361 -2.89 5.85 13.21
CA ALA A 361 -2.18 4.58 13.11
C ALA A 361 -2.16 4.07 11.68
N ILE A 362 -1.00 3.64 11.19
CA ILE A 362 -0.84 2.89 9.94
C ILE A 362 -0.53 1.44 10.31
N VAL A 363 -1.36 0.52 9.83
CA VAL A 363 -1.20 -0.92 9.99
C VAL A 363 -0.75 -1.49 8.66
N GLY A 364 0.51 -1.92 8.56
CA GLY A 364 1.08 -2.54 7.36
C GLY A 364 1.12 -4.06 7.46
N VAL A 365 0.64 -4.77 6.46
CA VAL A 365 0.70 -6.23 6.34
C VAL A 365 1.13 -6.65 4.94
N GLN A 366 1.72 -7.85 4.82
CA GLN A 366 2.12 -8.38 3.51
C GLN A 366 0.95 -8.92 2.67
N PRO A 367 -0.03 -9.67 3.24
CA PRO A 367 -1.11 -10.23 2.44
C PRO A 367 -2.15 -9.19 2.03
N GLU A 368 -2.84 -9.47 0.93
CA GLU A 368 -4.03 -8.75 0.49
C GLU A 368 -5.23 -9.20 1.35
N LEU A 369 -5.62 -8.36 2.31
CA LEU A 369 -6.79 -8.62 3.18
C LEU A 369 -8.09 -8.37 2.42
N SER A 370 -9.15 -9.15 2.71
CA SER A 370 -10.52 -8.77 2.33
C SER A 370 -10.92 -7.43 2.96
N ALA A 371 -11.72 -6.63 2.26
CA ALA A 371 -12.17 -5.32 2.72
C ALA A 371 -12.90 -5.38 4.08
N SER A 372 -13.67 -6.43 4.34
CA SER A 372 -14.36 -6.69 5.63
C SER A 372 -13.39 -6.78 6.82
N ILE A 373 -12.22 -7.38 6.61
CA ILE A 373 -11.16 -7.50 7.62
C ILE A 373 -10.52 -6.15 7.88
N GLY A 374 -10.22 -5.37 6.82
CA GLY A 374 -9.72 -4.01 6.96
C GLY A 374 -10.66 -3.12 7.78
N VAL A 375 -11.96 -3.18 7.50
CA VAL A 375 -12.98 -2.44 8.28
C VAL A 375 -13.04 -2.93 9.73
N THR A 376 -12.90 -4.23 9.98
CA THR A 376 -12.88 -4.79 11.34
C THR A 376 -11.70 -4.23 12.13
N ILE A 377 -10.49 -4.18 11.55
CA ILE A 377 -9.31 -3.59 12.20
C ILE A 377 -9.53 -2.11 12.49
N LYS A 378 -10.01 -1.32 11.51
CA LYS A 378 -10.28 0.11 11.67
C LYS A 378 -11.27 0.39 12.80
N ARG A 379 -12.38 -0.37 12.87
CA ARG A 379 -13.41 -0.22 13.92
C ARG A 379 -12.95 -0.64 15.30
N GLY A 380 -12.06 -1.62 15.40
CA GLY A 380 -11.51 -2.10 16.67
C GLY A 380 -10.30 -1.31 17.17
N SER A 381 -9.75 -0.42 16.36
CA SER A 381 -8.58 0.39 16.71
C SER A 381 -8.89 1.40 17.82
N PRO A 382 -7.98 1.59 18.80
CA PRO A 382 -8.11 2.63 19.82
C PRO A 382 -7.69 4.03 19.31
N PHE A 383 -7.08 4.11 18.13
CA PHE A 383 -6.70 5.39 17.51
C PHE A 383 -7.92 6.06 16.87
N ALA A 384 -7.92 7.39 16.88
CA ALA A 384 -8.98 8.17 16.23
C ALA A 384 -9.06 7.87 14.72
N HIS A 385 -7.91 7.60 14.12
CA HIS A 385 -7.76 7.34 12.70
C HIS A 385 -6.85 6.14 12.46
N THR A 386 -7.27 5.23 11.59
CA THR A 386 -6.46 4.04 11.27
C THR A 386 -6.50 3.75 9.78
N MET A 387 -5.32 3.70 9.18
CA MET A 387 -5.10 3.23 7.82
C MET A 387 -4.66 1.76 7.86
N VAL A 388 -5.34 0.89 7.15
CA VAL A 388 -4.90 -0.49 6.92
C VAL A 388 -4.28 -0.55 5.54
N VAL A 389 -3.02 -0.99 5.47
CA VAL A 389 -2.21 -1.00 4.25
C VAL A 389 -1.74 -2.42 3.98
N THR A 390 -1.99 -2.91 2.79
CA THR A 390 -1.54 -4.22 2.31
C THR A 390 -0.31 -4.07 1.43
N MET A 391 0.35 -5.17 1.08
CA MET A 391 1.56 -5.19 0.25
C MET A 391 2.72 -4.38 0.86
N VAL A 392 2.82 -4.37 2.20
CA VAL A 392 3.89 -3.71 2.95
C VAL A 392 5.00 -4.70 3.27
N ASP A 393 6.23 -4.34 2.91
CA ASP A 393 7.43 -5.14 3.19
C ASP A 393 7.39 -6.57 2.62
N GLY A 394 6.70 -6.75 1.50
CA GLY A 394 6.56 -8.03 0.82
C GLY A 394 5.15 -8.26 0.29
N GLY A 395 4.90 -9.48 -0.21
CA GLY A 395 3.59 -9.90 -0.69
C GLY A 395 3.34 -11.37 -0.35
N ALA A 396 2.27 -11.66 0.38
CA ALA A 396 1.94 -13.00 0.86
C ALA A 396 0.62 -13.53 0.28
N LYS A 397 0.27 -13.15 -0.95
CA LYS A 397 -1.02 -13.49 -1.59
C LYS A 397 -2.20 -12.96 -0.75
N TYR A 398 -3.35 -13.64 -0.83
CA TYR A 398 -4.60 -13.23 -0.20
C TYR A 398 -4.73 -13.75 1.23
N MET A 399 -5.29 -12.93 2.11
CA MET A 399 -5.81 -13.34 3.39
C MET A 399 -7.31 -13.03 3.42
N ALA A 400 -8.09 -13.98 2.92
CA ALA A 400 -9.52 -13.85 2.73
C ALA A 400 -10.29 -14.03 4.04
N ASP A 401 -11.45 -13.41 4.17
CA ASP A 401 -12.35 -13.63 5.28
C ASP A 401 -13.01 -15.03 5.26
N ALA A 402 -13.61 -15.45 6.36
CA ALA A 402 -14.17 -16.79 6.48
C ALA A 402 -15.29 -17.06 5.47
N LEU A 403 -16.06 -16.04 5.06
CA LEU A 403 -17.15 -16.17 4.10
C LEU A 403 -16.62 -16.53 2.69
N ALA A 404 -15.49 -15.97 2.30
CA ALA A 404 -14.83 -16.28 1.03
C ALA A 404 -14.48 -17.78 0.90
N TYR A 405 -14.12 -18.42 2.02
CA TYR A 405 -13.86 -19.88 2.04
C TYR A 405 -15.13 -20.71 1.84
N ASP A 406 -16.26 -20.27 2.40
CA ASP A 406 -17.53 -20.95 2.22
C ASP A 406 -18.07 -20.83 0.78
N ARG A 407 -17.67 -19.74 0.12
CA ARG A 407 -17.99 -19.44 -1.28
C ARG A 407 -16.98 -20.01 -2.28
N TYR A 408 -15.87 -20.52 -1.80
CA TYR A 408 -14.76 -21.00 -2.64
C TYR A 408 -14.25 -19.92 -3.61
N THR A 409 -14.16 -18.68 -3.17
CA THR A 409 -13.74 -17.57 -4.03
C THR A 409 -12.31 -17.75 -4.54
N TYR A 410 -11.92 -16.96 -5.51
CA TYR A 410 -10.57 -16.95 -6.06
C TYR A 410 -9.52 -16.67 -4.96
N GLU A 411 -9.79 -15.71 -4.08
CA GLU A 411 -8.90 -15.32 -2.98
C GLU A 411 -8.67 -16.44 -1.99
N ALA A 412 -9.75 -17.08 -1.53
CA ALA A 412 -9.68 -18.17 -0.57
C ALA A 412 -8.89 -19.37 -1.12
N ARG A 413 -9.08 -19.70 -2.39
CA ARG A 413 -8.36 -20.80 -3.06
C ARG A 413 -6.90 -20.47 -3.37
N ASN A 414 -6.54 -19.18 -3.40
CA ASN A 414 -5.18 -18.69 -3.64
C ASN A 414 -4.49 -18.20 -2.36
N SER A 415 -5.10 -18.38 -1.21
CA SER A 415 -4.56 -18.00 0.09
C SER A 415 -3.62 -19.09 0.64
N PRO A 416 -2.47 -18.76 1.21
CA PRO A 416 -1.68 -19.68 2.04
C PRO A 416 -2.21 -19.78 3.47
N PHE A 417 -3.20 -18.98 3.84
CA PHE A 417 -3.79 -18.92 5.17
C PHE A 417 -5.07 -19.74 5.21
N ALA A 418 -5.35 -20.39 6.32
CA ALA A 418 -6.57 -21.18 6.48
C ALA A 418 -7.79 -20.31 6.84
N LYS A 419 -9.00 -20.86 6.66
CA LYS A 419 -10.24 -20.22 7.08
C LYS A 419 -10.17 -19.77 8.54
N GLY A 420 -10.52 -18.52 8.82
CA GLY A 420 -10.50 -17.91 10.15
C GLY A 420 -9.15 -17.27 10.52
N ALA A 421 -8.11 -17.45 9.71
CA ALA A 421 -6.81 -16.82 9.96
C ALA A 421 -6.88 -15.28 9.88
N ALA A 422 -7.67 -14.74 8.98
CA ALA A 422 -7.84 -13.29 8.80
C ALA A 422 -8.51 -12.63 10.02
N GLU A 423 -9.55 -13.27 10.57
CA GLU A 423 -10.24 -12.81 11.78
C GLU A 423 -9.33 -12.88 13.01
N MET A 424 -8.52 -13.95 13.12
CA MET A 424 -7.53 -14.09 14.19
C MET A 424 -6.45 -13.00 14.07
N ALA A 425 -5.94 -12.76 12.86
CA ALA A 425 -4.96 -11.71 12.61
C ALA A 425 -5.52 -10.33 12.96
N ALA A 426 -6.77 -10.02 12.56
CA ALA A 426 -7.44 -8.77 12.90
C ALA A 426 -7.53 -8.56 14.41
N ALA A 427 -7.93 -9.56 15.18
CA ALA A 427 -7.99 -9.48 16.64
C ALA A 427 -6.62 -9.17 17.26
N LYS A 428 -5.57 -9.90 16.84
CA LYS A 428 -4.21 -9.68 17.33
C LYS A 428 -3.63 -8.32 16.93
N ILE A 429 -3.96 -7.81 15.72
CA ILE A 429 -3.57 -6.46 15.30
C ILE A 429 -4.23 -5.41 16.19
N ILE A 430 -5.50 -5.58 16.54
CA ILE A 430 -6.21 -4.68 17.47
C ILE A 430 -5.54 -4.69 18.85
N ASP A 431 -5.12 -5.85 19.36
CA ASP A 431 -4.38 -5.94 20.62
C ASP A 431 -3.03 -5.19 20.54
N LEU A 432 -2.31 -5.33 19.43
CA LEU A 432 -1.04 -4.60 19.20
C LEU A 432 -1.27 -3.08 19.13
N LEU A 433 -2.36 -2.63 18.51
CA LEU A 433 -2.71 -1.20 18.45
C LEU A 433 -3.06 -0.66 19.85
N ASN A 434 -3.75 -1.44 20.69
CA ASN A 434 -4.04 -1.06 22.06
C ASN A 434 -2.74 -0.93 22.88
N ALA A 435 -1.79 -1.86 22.73
CA ALA A 435 -0.48 -1.76 23.37
C ALA A 435 0.28 -0.51 22.90
N LEU A 436 0.36 -0.27 21.58
CA LEU A 436 1.04 0.89 21.01
C LEU A 436 0.48 2.24 21.50
N LYS A 437 -0.83 2.30 21.76
CA LYS A 437 -1.45 3.52 22.31
C LYS A 437 -1.15 3.69 23.80
N SER A 438 -1.16 2.60 24.58
CA SER A 438 -0.97 2.63 26.04
C SER A 438 0.46 2.95 26.48
N ASP A 439 1.46 2.67 25.65
CA ASP A 439 2.88 2.90 25.98
C ASP A 439 3.24 4.40 26.11
N ASN A 440 2.29 5.32 25.87
CA ASN A 440 2.49 6.77 25.90
C ASN A 440 1.40 7.58 26.62
N ASP A 441 0.42 6.92 27.25
CA ASP A 441 -0.52 7.55 28.17
C ASP A 441 -0.03 7.40 29.62
#